data_27ecf56e98f5ad4c87ce4b397d7d5fde
#
_entry.id   27ecf56e98f5ad4c87ce4b397d7d5fde
#
_cell.length_a   1.000
_cell.length_b   1.000
_cell.length_c   1.000
_cell.angle_alpha   90.00
_cell.angle_beta   90.00
_cell.angle_gamma   90.00
#
_symmetry.space_group_name_H-M   'P 1'
#
loop_
_entity.id
_entity.type
_entity.pdbx_description
1 polymer ?
#
loop_
_entity_poly.entity_id
_entity_poly.type
_entity_poly.pdbx_seq_one_letter_code
_entity_poly.pdbx_strand_id
1 'polypeptide(L)'
;MYPVFLKLDGRPVLIVGGGAVAAAKLEGLLAAGAKVTVVAPEIRPEFERVGVSRRRRAFEPHDLDGMWWVVAAAPPEVNEQVVTAAERRQLFVNAVDDPPNATAYLGGVVKRDGVTVAFSTEGRAPALSGLMREALDAWLPQDLAEWMTAAEEIRKTWKQDGVPMEERRPQLLDTLNRLYEERRLQPRR
;
A
#
# COMPACT_ATOMS: atom_id res chain seq x y z
N MET A 1 -1.25 -15.45 -7.66
CA MET A 1 -1.68 -14.08 -7.30
C MET A 1 -1.23 -13.07 -8.34
N TYR A 2 -1.99 -11.97 -8.53
CA TYR A 2 -1.66 -10.85 -9.43
C TYR A 2 -1.29 -9.61 -8.62
N PRO A 3 -0.03 -9.11 -8.67
CA PRO A 3 0.39 -7.95 -7.89
C PRO A 3 -0.12 -6.65 -8.50
N VAL A 4 -0.68 -5.79 -7.66
CA VAL A 4 -1.20 -4.47 -8.06
C VAL A 4 -0.91 -3.41 -6.99
N PHE A 5 -0.81 -2.15 -7.43
CA PHE A 5 -0.84 -0.98 -6.56
C PHE A 5 -2.15 -0.23 -6.76
N LEU A 6 -2.93 -0.11 -5.70
CA LEU A 6 -4.23 0.55 -5.73
C LEU A 6 -4.08 2.06 -5.47
N LYS A 7 -4.67 2.89 -6.33
CA LYS A 7 -4.83 4.31 -6.09
C LYS A 7 -6.13 4.54 -5.33
N LEU A 8 -6.01 4.79 -4.03
CA LEU A 8 -7.14 4.97 -3.13
C LEU A 8 -7.43 6.43 -2.79
N ASP A 9 -6.73 7.37 -3.39
CA ASP A 9 -6.95 8.80 -3.15
C ASP A 9 -8.40 9.20 -3.44
N GLY A 10 -9.07 9.74 -2.40
CA GLY A 10 -10.49 10.09 -2.43
C GLY A 10 -11.47 8.91 -2.54
N ARG A 11 -11.00 7.66 -2.58
CA ARG A 11 -11.85 6.47 -2.76
C ARG A 11 -12.42 5.97 -1.42
N PRO A 12 -13.70 5.57 -1.38
CA PRO A 12 -14.32 5.03 -0.17
C PRO A 12 -13.78 3.62 0.11
N VAL A 13 -13.34 3.43 1.34
CA VAL A 13 -12.80 2.15 1.86
C VAL A 13 -13.49 1.81 3.16
N LEU A 14 -13.92 0.55 3.32
CA LEU A 14 -14.53 0.05 4.53
C LEU A 14 -13.53 -0.73 5.38
N ILE A 15 -13.54 -0.47 6.67
CA ILE A 15 -12.93 -1.36 7.68
C ILE A 15 -14.08 -1.92 8.52
N VAL A 16 -14.21 -3.23 8.56
CA VAL A 16 -15.12 -3.93 9.46
C VAL A 16 -14.30 -4.49 10.62
N GLY A 17 -14.58 -3.97 11.81
CA GLY A 17 -13.79 -4.20 13.01
C GLY A 17 -13.22 -2.90 13.59
N GLY A 18 -13.22 -2.78 14.92
CA GLY A 18 -12.79 -1.58 15.64
C GLY A 18 -11.63 -1.82 16.60
N GLY A 19 -11.00 -3.00 16.53
CA GLY A 19 -9.91 -3.43 17.41
C GLY A 19 -8.52 -2.97 16.97
N ALA A 20 -7.48 -3.44 17.67
CA ALA A 20 -6.08 -3.09 17.39
C ALA A 20 -5.62 -3.53 15.99
N VAL A 21 -6.05 -4.70 15.52
CA VAL A 21 -5.72 -5.22 14.19
C VAL A 21 -6.29 -4.33 13.09
N ALA A 22 -7.56 -3.90 13.23
CA ALA A 22 -8.20 -2.96 12.33
C ALA A 22 -7.49 -1.58 12.33
N ALA A 23 -7.12 -1.08 13.52
CA ALA A 23 -6.41 0.18 13.68
C ALA A 23 -5.03 0.16 13.01
N ALA A 24 -4.31 -0.95 13.05
CA ALA A 24 -3.03 -1.10 12.36
C ALA A 24 -3.13 -0.98 10.82
N LYS A 25 -4.31 -1.22 10.24
CA LYS A 25 -4.55 -1.05 8.79
C LYS A 25 -4.93 0.39 8.41
N LEU A 26 -5.44 1.15 9.36
CA LEU A 26 -5.94 2.51 9.14
C LEU A 26 -4.86 3.45 8.59
N GLU A 27 -3.65 3.41 9.16
CA GLU A 27 -2.55 4.31 8.81
C GLU A 27 -2.19 4.22 7.33
N GLY A 28 -2.04 3.00 6.82
CA GLY A 28 -1.73 2.76 5.40
C GLY A 28 -2.82 3.25 4.45
N LEU A 29 -4.09 3.14 4.84
CA LEU A 29 -5.23 3.60 4.06
C LEU A 29 -5.32 5.13 4.04
N LEU A 30 -5.12 5.78 5.20
CA LEU A 30 -5.09 7.24 5.27
C LEU A 30 -3.90 7.82 4.50
N ALA A 31 -2.74 7.20 4.59
CA ALA A 31 -1.55 7.60 3.81
C ALA A 31 -1.76 7.42 2.30
N ALA A 32 -2.64 6.51 1.88
CA ALA A 32 -3.05 6.35 0.48
C ALA A 32 -4.19 7.30 0.05
N GLY A 33 -4.61 8.24 0.92
CA GLY A 33 -5.66 9.22 0.65
C GLY A 33 -7.09 8.65 0.66
N ALA A 34 -7.29 7.45 1.21
CA ALA A 34 -8.61 6.82 1.23
C ALA A 34 -9.59 7.54 2.16
N LYS A 35 -10.87 7.58 1.77
CA LYS A 35 -11.98 7.97 2.64
C LYS A 35 -12.44 6.75 3.44
N VAL A 36 -11.96 6.63 4.66
CA VAL A 36 -12.17 5.44 5.48
C VAL A 36 -13.48 5.54 6.25
N THR A 37 -14.30 4.49 6.15
CA THR A 37 -15.43 4.22 7.05
C THR A 37 -15.08 3.00 7.90
N VAL A 38 -15.26 3.09 9.23
CA VAL A 38 -15.15 1.94 10.12
C VAL A 38 -16.52 1.57 10.65
N VAL A 39 -16.80 0.27 10.67
CA VAL A 39 -18.05 -0.30 11.22
C VAL A 39 -17.69 -1.36 12.26
N ALA A 40 -18.10 -1.14 13.49
CA ALA A 40 -17.98 -2.09 14.58
C ALA A 40 -18.84 -1.65 15.76
N PRO A 41 -19.36 -2.56 16.62
CA PRO A 41 -20.05 -2.20 17.86
C PRO A 41 -19.15 -1.36 18.79
N GLU A 42 -17.89 -1.76 18.92
CA GLU A 42 -16.87 -1.07 19.69
C GLU A 42 -15.75 -0.58 18.77
N ILE A 43 -15.39 0.68 18.89
CA ILE A 43 -14.40 1.34 18.04
C ILE A 43 -13.38 2.02 18.96
N ARG A 44 -12.12 1.65 18.81
CA ARG A 44 -11.00 2.20 19.58
C ARG A 44 -10.75 3.69 19.28
N PRO A 45 -10.16 4.45 20.24
CA PRO A 45 -9.86 5.88 20.05
C PRO A 45 -8.97 6.18 18.85
N GLU A 46 -8.12 5.26 18.41
CA GLU A 46 -7.24 5.43 17.24
C GLU A 46 -8.00 5.75 15.94
N PHE A 47 -9.29 5.44 15.89
CA PHE A 47 -10.17 5.82 14.78
C PHE A 47 -10.79 7.22 14.92
N GLU A 48 -10.54 7.92 16.02
CA GLU A 48 -11.01 9.29 16.25
C GLU A 48 -10.11 10.32 15.56
N ARG A 49 -10.00 10.19 14.23
CA ARG A 49 -9.14 11.01 13.40
C ARG A 49 -9.95 11.71 12.30
N VAL A 50 -9.42 12.83 11.82
CA VAL A 50 -9.99 13.54 10.67
C VAL A 50 -9.96 12.61 9.45
N GLY A 51 -11.05 12.58 8.69
CA GLY A 51 -11.18 11.74 7.50
C GLY A 51 -11.66 10.31 7.75
N VAL A 52 -11.97 9.95 9.01
CA VAL A 52 -12.55 8.64 9.37
C VAL A 52 -14.00 8.77 9.78
N SER A 53 -14.88 8.14 9.01
CA SER A 53 -16.30 7.97 9.37
C SER A 53 -16.48 6.75 10.26
N ARG A 54 -17.31 6.85 11.30
CA ARG A 54 -17.50 5.76 12.29
C ARG A 54 -18.97 5.41 12.39
N ARG A 55 -19.25 4.11 12.31
CA ARG A 55 -20.58 3.53 12.51
C ARG A 55 -20.52 2.54 13.67
N ARG A 56 -20.95 2.96 14.86
CA ARG A 56 -20.93 2.12 16.08
C ARG A 56 -22.13 1.17 16.10
N ARG A 57 -22.07 0.12 15.29
CA ARG A 57 -23.06 -0.96 15.19
C ARG A 57 -22.44 -2.19 14.55
N ALA A 58 -23.15 -3.29 14.54
CA ALA A 58 -22.77 -4.46 13.75
C ALA A 58 -22.71 -4.14 12.26
N PHE A 59 -21.90 -4.90 11.54
CA PHE A 59 -21.81 -4.86 10.07
C PHE A 59 -23.14 -5.27 9.43
N GLU A 60 -23.48 -4.60 8.36
CA GLU A 60 -24.60 -4.93 7.50
C GLU A 60 -24.15 -4.94 6.04
N PRO A 61 -24.69 -5.87 5.18
CA PRO A 61 -24.23 -5.99 3.78
C PRO A 61 -24.27 -4.70 2.96
N HIS A 62 -25.17 -3.76 3.26
CA HIS A 62 -25.25 -2.47 2.58
C HIS A 62 -24.09 -1.52 2.92
N ASP A 63 -23.31 -1.81 3.96
CA ASP A 63 -22.09 -1.03 4.27
C ASP A 63 -21.04 -1.11 3.15
N LEU A 64 -21.14 -2.15 2.31
CA LEU A 64 -20.26 -2.36 1.16
C LEU A 64 -20.66 -1.55 -0.07
N ASP A 65 -21.83 -0.92 -0.07
CA ASP A 65 -22.34 -0.24 -1.25
C ASP A 65 -21.47 1.00 -1.57
N GLY A 66 -20.97 1.04 -2.80
CA GLY A 66 -20.07 2.10 -3.27
C GLY A 66 -18.63 2.05 -2.74
N MET A 67 -18.24 1.02 -2.00
CA MET A 67 -16.87 0.84 -1.53
C MET A 67 -15.96 0.32 -2.66
N TRP A 68 -14.69 0.70 -2.61
CA TRP A 68 -13.65 0.26 -3.53
C TRP A 68 -12.77 -0.85 -2.97
N TRP A 69 -12.64 -0.86 -1.66
CA TRP A 69 -11.77 -1.78 -0.95
C TRP A 69 -12.35 -2.09 0.42
N VAL A 70 -12.16 -3.30 0.90
CA VAL A 70 -12.67 -3.76 2.19
C VAL A 70 -11.56 -4.41 3.00
N VAL A 71 -11.48 -4.06 4.27
CA VAL A 71 -10.67 -4.74 5.27
C VAL A 71 -11.60 -5.37 6.29
N ALA A 72 -11.61 -6.69 6.37
CA ALA A 72 -12.33 -7.46 7.36
C ALA A 72 -11.35 -7.85 8.49
N ALA A 73 -11.48 -7.19 9.64
CA ALA A 73 -10.64 -7.36 10.82
C ALA A 73 -11.51 -7.48 12.09
N ALA A 74 -12.53 -8.28 11.98
CA ALA A 74 -13.54 -8.61 12.98
C ALA A 74 -13.42 -10.10 13.39
N PRO A 75 -14.25 -10.62 14.31
CA PRO A 75 -14.32 -12.06 14.57
C PRO A 75 -14.60 -12.87 13.30
N PRO A 76 -14.17 -14.16 13.25
CA PRO A 76 -14.26 -14.99 12.05
C PRO A 76 -15.66 -15.04 11.43
N GLU A 77 -16.71 -15.14 12.23
CA GLU A 77 -18.10 -15.22 11.77
C GLU A 77 -18.55 -13.93 11.07
N VAL A 78 -18.03 -12.77 11.52
CA VAL A 78 -18.30 -11.48 10.88
C VAL A 78 -17.48 -11.34 9.60
N ASN A 79 -16.21 -11.78 9.62
CA ASN A 79 -15.36 -11.76 8.43
C ASN A 79 -15.97 -12.61 7.31
N GLU A 80 -16.50 -13.79 7.60
CA GLU A 80 -17.19 -14.64 6.64
C GLU A 80 -18.41 -13.94 6.02
N GLN A 81 -19.20 -13.25 6.84
CA GLN A 81 -20.35 -12.44 6.35
C GLN A 81 -19.90 -11.32 5.42
N VAL A 82 -18.80 -10.63 5.78
CA VAL A 82 -18.22 -9.54 4.96
C VAL A 82 -17.77 -10.10 3.62
N VAL A 83 -17.01 -11.19 3.61
CA VAL A 83 -16.49 -11.83 2.38
C VAL A 83 -17.63 -12.28 1.49
N THR A 84 -18.62 -13.01 2.03
CA THR A 84 -19.78 -13.45 1.26
C THR A 84 -20.57 -12.29 0.65
N ALA A 85 -20.74 -11.20 1.40
CA ALA A 85 -21.44 -10.02 0.90
C ALA A 85 -20.62 -9.23 -0.14
N ALA A 86 -19.28 -9.24 -0.02
CA ALA A 86 -18.36 -8.58 -0.93
C ALA A 86 -18.24 -9.33 -2.28
N GLU A 87 -18.21 -10.65 -2.26
CA GLU A 87 -18.20 -11.48 -3.48
C GLU A 87 -19.39 -11.18 -4.40
N ARG A 88 -20.59 -11.04 -3.83
CA ARG A 88 -21.81 -10.66 -4.59
C ARG A 88 -21.69 -9.28 -5.26
N ARG A 89 -20.77 -8.44 -4.80
CA ARG A 89 -20.49 -7.09 -5.29
C ARG A 89 -19.20 -7.02 -6.10
N GLN A 90 -18.51 -8.14 -6.27
CA GLN A 90 -17.19 -8.21 -6.95
C GLN A 90 -16.13 -7.31 -6.30
N LEU A 91 -16.19 -7.16 -4.97
CA LEU A 91 -15.25 -6.38 -4.18
C LEU A 91 -14.12 -7.26 -3.68
N PHE A 92 -12.89 -6.73 -3.74
CA PHE A 92 -11.76 -7.37 -3.09
C PHE A 92 -11.77 -7.11 -1.59
N VAL A 93 -11.50 -8.16 -0.82
CA VAL A 93 -11.46 -8.12 0.65
C VAL A 93 -10.10 -8.59 1.14
N ASN A 94 -9.49 -7.78 1.99
CA ASN A 94 -8.41 -8.23 2.85
C ASN A 94 -9.01 -8.75 4.15
N ALA A 95 -9.23 -10.06 4.25
CA ALA A 95 -9.60 -10.72 5.49
C ALA A 95 -8.33 -10.96 6.31
N VAL A 96 -8.22 -10.27 7.44
CA VAL A 96 -7.01 -10.29 8.26
C VAL A 96 -6.96 -11.58 9.07
N ASP A 97 -5.79 -12.23 9.05
CA ASP A 97 -5.55 -13.52 9.69
C ASP A 97 -6.47 -14.67 9.21
N ASP A 98 -7.12 -14.48 8.05
CA ASP A 98 -8.03 -15.44 7.44
C ASP A 98 -7.70 -15.62 5.94
N PRO A 99 -6.56 -16.23 5.59
CA PRO A 99 -6.14 -16.39 4.20
C PRO A 99 -7.13 -17.10 3.28
N PRO A 100 -7.83 -18.16 3.71
CA PRO A 100 -8.81 -18.85 2.86
C PRO A 100 -9.93 -17.93 2.37
N ASN A 101 -10.35 -16.98 3.17
CA ASN A 101 -11.44 -16.05 2.87
C ASN A 101 -10.97 -14.71 2.28
N ALA A 102 -9.66 -14.44 2.27
CA ALA A 102 -9.13 -13.22 1.68
C ALA A 102 -9.08 -13.32 0.16
N THR A 103 -9.66 -12.36 -0.55
CA THR A 103 -9.53 -12.22 -2.01
C THR A 103 -8.38 -11.27 -2.39
N ALA A 104 -7.80 -10.58 -1.41
CA ALA A 104 -6.64 -9.73 -1.57
C ALA A 104 -5.75 -9.77 -0.32
N TYR A 105 -4.44 -9.77 -0.55
CA TYR A 105 -3.43 -9.87 0.50
C TYR A 105 -2.63 -8.58 0.60
N LEU A 106 -2.38 -8.14 1.84
CA LEU A 106 -1.40 -7.10 2.10
C LEU A 106 -0.03 -7.77 2.32
N GLY A 107 0.90 -7.50 1.42
CA GLY A 107 2.28 -7.99 1.52
C GLY A 107 3.15 -7.15 2.44
N GLY A 108 4.43 -7.53 2.55
CA GLY A 108 5.46 -6.67 3.10
C GLY A 108 5.66 -5.45 2.19
N VAL A 109 5.85 -4.27 2.80
CA VAL A 109 6.01 -3.01 2.06
C VAL A 109 7.19 -2.24 2.62
N VAL A 110 8.06 -1.75 1.73
CA VAL A 110 9.09 -0.75 2.02
C VAL A 110 8.78 0.49 1.19
N LYS A 111 8.81 1.66 1.82
CA LYS A 111 8.59 2.95 1.15
C LYS A 111 9.76 3.87 1.46
N ARG A 112 10.37 4.43 0.40
CA ARG A 112 11.44 5.43 0.53
C ARG A 112 11.38 6.37 -0.67
N ASP A 113 11.31 7.67 -0.42
CA ASP A 113 11.49 8.74 -1.40
C ASP A 113 10.68 8.55 -2.70
N GLY A 114 9.39 8.23 -2.59
CA GLY A 114 8.50 8.03 -3.73
C GLY A 114 8.56 6.64 -4.36
N VAL A 115 9.53 5.79 -3.96
CA VAL A 115 9.59 4.39 -4.38
C VAL A 115 8.86 3.51 -3.38
N THR A 116 8.03 2.61 -3.87
CA THR A 116 7.36 1.59 -3.08
C THR A 116 7.75 0.21 -3.61
N VAL A 117 8.31 -0.63 -2.75
CA VAL A 117 8.55 -2.04 -3.01
C VAL A 117 7.55 -2.85 -2.20
N ALA A 118 6.80 -3.72 -2.87
CA ALA A 118 5.85 -4.62 -2.23
C ALA A 118 6.17 -6.06 -2.62
N PHE A 119 6.06 -6.99 -1.68
CA PHE A 119 6.28 -8.42 -1.90
C PHE A 119 5.31 -9.24 -1.06
N SER A 120 5.07 -10.47 -1.47
CA SER A 120 4.17 -11.38 -0.77
C SER A 120 4.80 -12.77 -0.65
N THR A 121 4.61 -13.39 0.51
CA THR A 121 4.88 -14.81 0.75
C THR A 121 3.59 -15.64 0.71
N GLU A 122 2.51 -15.08 0.20
CA GLU A 122 1.17 -15.69 0.15
C GLU A 122 0.64 -16.08 1.54
N GLY A 123 1.03 -15.34 2.58
CA GLY A 123 0.67 -15.66 3.97
C GLY A 123 1.42 -16.86 4.57
N ARG A 124 2.27 -17.56 3.78
CA ARG A 124 2.92 -18.81 4.20
C ARG A 124 4.09 -18.62 5.16
N ALA A 125 4.72 -17.44 5.17
CA ALA A 125 5.93 -17.20 5.97
C ALA A 125 5.99 -15.77 6.51
N PRO A 126 5.18 -15.41 7.53
CA PRO A 126 5.14 -14.04 8.08
C PRO A 126 6.49 -13.57 8.63
N ALA A 127 7.23 -14.43 9.34
CA ALA A 127 8.55 -14.10 9.85
C ALA A 127 9.57 -13.80 8.74
N LEU A 128 9.55 -14.58 7.64
CA LEU A 128 10.38 -14.33 6.47
C LEU A 128 10.01 -12.98 5.82
N SER A 129 8.73 -12.63 5.78
CA SER A 129 8.29 -11.32 5.28
C SER A 129 8.88 -10.17 6.11
N GLY A 130 8.99 -10.33 7.43
CA GLY A 130 9.67 -9.36 8.31
C GLY A 130 11.15 -9.18 7.93
N LEU A 131 11.89 -10.28 7.82
CA LEU A 131 13.30 -10.27 7.44
C LEU A 131 13.52 -9.68 6.04
N MET A 132 12.69 -10.04 5.07
CA MET A 132 12.77 -9.49 3.71
C MET A 132 12.51 -7.98 3.69
N ARG A 133 11.58 -7.48 4.50
CA ARG A 133 11.32 -6.05 4.63
C ARG A 133 12.56 -5.31 5.13
N GLU A 134 13.21 -5.83 6.17
CA GLU A 134 14.43 -5.25 6.73
C GLU A 134 15.59 -5.28 5.72
N ALA A 135 15.79 -6.41 5.04
CA ALA A 135 16.83 -6.54 4.02
C ALA A 135 16.60 -5.59 2.83
N LEU A 136 15.38 -5.46 2.35
CA LEU A 136 15.03 -4.56 1.26
C LEU A 136 15.17 -3.09 1.68
N ASP A 137 14.79 -2.74 2.91
CA ASP A 137 14.99 -1.38 3.43
C ASP A 137 16.47 -1.02 3.54
N ALA A 138 17.31 -1.96 3.98
CA ALA A 138 18.77 -1.77 4.03
C ALA A 138 19.41 -1.70 2.64
N TRP A 139 18.85 -2.43 1.66
CA TRP A 139 19.38 -2.48 0.29
C TRP A 139 19.04 -1.24 -0.54
N LEU A 140 17.90 -0.58 -0.28
CA LEU A 140 17.49 0.60 -1.01
C LEU A 140 18.51 1.74 -0.79
N PRO A 141 18.97 2.41 -1.86
CA PRO A 141 19.91 3.53 -1.76
C PRO A 141 19.40 4.65 -0.86
N GLN A 142 20.28 5.26 -0.09
CA GLN A 142 19.94 6.40 0.78
C GLN A 142 19.66 7.68 -0.01
N ASP A 143 20.15 7.77 -1.23
CA ASP A 143 20.01 8.87 -2.18
C ASP A 143 18.91 8.66 -3.22
N LEU A 144 17.94 7.80 -2.92
CA LEU A 144 16.86 7.44 -3.83
C LEU A 144 16.01 8.64 -4.26
N ALA A 145 15.86 9.67 -3.40
CA ALA A 145 15.21 10.93 -3.74
C ALA A 145 15.87 11.65 -4.93
N GLU A 146 17.21 11.66 -4.96
CA GLU A 146 17.97 12.27 -6.06
C GLU A 146 17.85 11.47 -7.35
N TRP A 147 17.86 10.14 -7.24
CA TRP A 147 17.62 9.23 -8.38
C TRP A 147 16.24 9.46 -8.98
N MET A 148 15.22 9.61 -8.15
CA MET A 148 13.84 9.90 -8.59
C MET A 148 13.78 11.26 -9.30
N THR A 149 14.39 12.29 -8.74
CA THR A 149 14.43 13.63 -9.34
C THR A 149 15.11 13.59 -10.70
N ALA A 150 16.30 12.99 -10.80
CA ALA A 150 17.03 12.85 -12.05
C ALA A 150 16.24 12.06 -13.12
N ALA A 151 15.57 10.98 -12.70
CA ALA A 151 14.74 10.18 -13.59
C ALA A 151 13.50 10.94 -14.09
N GLU A 152 12.89 11.79 -13.26
CA GLU A 152 11.77 12.64 -13.65
C GLU A 152 12.19 13.75 -14.63
N GLU A 153 13.35 14.36 -14.42
CA GLU A 153 13.90 15.41 -15.29
C GLU A 153 14.24 14.86 -16.68
N ILE A 154 15.03 13.78 -16.72
CA ILE A 154 15.41 13.16 -18.00
C ILE A 154 14.18 12.63 -18.78
N ARG A 155 13.16 12.17 -18.07
CA ARG A 155 11.90 11.77 -18.70
C ARG A 155 11.17 12.92 -19.40
N LYS A 156 11.27 14.16 -18.88
CA LYS A 156 10.70 15.35 -19.53
C LYS A 156 11.42 15.62 -20.85
N THR A 157 12.75 15.57 -20.83
CA THR A 157 13.60 15.72 -22.03
C THR A 157 13.25 14.65 -23.07
N TRP A 158 13.17 13.37 -22.69
CA TRP A 158 12.81 12.32 -23.63
C TRP A 158 11.47 12.50 -24.31
N LYS A 159 10.49 13.11 -23.60
CA LYS A 159 9.19 13.39 -24.20
C LYS A 159 9.26 14.55 -25.20
N GLN A 160 10.09 15.56 -24.92
CA GLN A 160 10.29 16.72 -25.81
C GLN A 160 11.03 16.33 -27.09
N ASP A 161 12.08 15.52 -26.94
CA ASP A 161 13.01 15.16 -28.02
C ASP A 161 12.58 13.89 -28.77
N GLY A 162 11.49 13.23 -28.37
CA GLY A 162 11.00 12.01 -29.01
C GLY A 162 11.91 10.80 -28.87
N VAL A 163 12.72 10.72 -27.78
CA VAL A 163 13.72 9.66 -27.60
C VAL A 163 13.07 8.28 -27.59
N PRO A 164 13.56 7.31 -28.41
CA PRO A 164 13.05 5.94 -28.46
C PRO A 164 13.18 5.20 -27.12
N MET A 165 12.32 4.22 -26.88
CA MET A 165 12.31 3.48 -25.61
C MET A 165 13.61 2.73 -25.31
N GLU A 166 14.22 2.16 -26.35
CA GLU A 166 15.48 1.42 -26.26
C GLU A 166 16.67 2.29 -25.80
N GLU A 167 16.65 3.59 -26.10
CA GLU A 167 17.71 4.52 -25.72
C GLU A 167 17.56 5.08 -24.31
N ARG A 168 16.36 5.03 -23.73
CA ARG A 168 16.06 5.65 -22.43
C ARG A 168 16.81 5.00 -21.27
N ARG A 169 16.88 3.67 -21.27
CA ARG A 169 17.57 2.94 -20.18
C ARG A 169 19.07 3.23 -20.12
N PRO A 170 19.84 3.18 -21.22
CA PRO A 170 21.25 3.60 -21.22
C PRO A 170 21.46 5.02 -20.71
N GLN A 171 20.66 5.98 -21.22
CA GLN A 171 20.79 7.40 -20.81
C GLN A 171 20.48 7.61 -19.32
N LEU A 172 19.50 6.90 -18.76
CA LEU A 172 19.22 6.94 -17.32
C LEU A 172 20.40 6.39 -16.52
N LEU A 173 20.94 5.24 -16.93
CA LEU A 173 22.12 4.64 -16.29
C LEU A 173 23.31 5.59 -16.26
N ASP A 174 23.60 6.24 -17.39
CA ASP A 174 24.69 7.23 -17.48
C ASP A 174 24.46 8.44 -16.55
N THR A 175 23.20 8.87 -16.43
CA THR A 175 22.82 9.96 -15.53
C THR A 175 23.01 9.56 -14.07
N LEU A 176 22.55 8.39 -13.66
CA LEU A 176 22.70 7.89 -12.30
C LEU A 176 24.17 7.60 -11.94
N ASN A 177 24.96 7.07 -12.87
CA ASN A 177 26.39 6.85 -12.67
C ASN A 177 27.13 8.16 -12.42
N ARG A 178 26.81 9.22 -13.17
CA ARG A 178 27.39 10.56 -12.95
C ARG A 178 27.06 11.09 -11.56
N LEU A 179 25.82 10.99 -11.11
CA LEU A 179 25.41 11.38 -9.75
C LEU A 179 26.21 10.62 -8.68
N TYR A 180 26.43 9.32 -8.90
CA TYR A 180 27.21 8.49 -8.00
C TYR A 180 28.70 8.89 -7.97
N GLU A 181 29.32 9.19 -9.11
CA GLU A 181 30.71 9.63 -9.22
C GLU A 181 30.95 11.00 -8.59
N GLU A 182 30.06 11.95 -8.84
CA GLU A 182 30.14 13.30 -8.25
C GLU A 182 30.12 13.24 -6.71
N ARG A 183 29.33 12.36 -6.11
CA ARG A 183 29.32 12.14 -4.67
C ARG A 183 30.59 11.52 -4.11
N ARG A 184 31.20 10.60 -4.84
CA ARG A 184 32.49 10.01 -4.41
C ARG A 184 33.62 11.04 -4.35
N LEU A 185 33.49 12.09 -5.15
CA LEU A 185 34.49 13.20 -5.20
C LEU A 185 34.21 14.27 -4.15
N GLN A 186 33.02 14.31 -3.54
CA GLN A 186 32.72 15.25 -2.44
C GLN A 186 33.18 14.65 -1.10
N PRO A 187 34.09 15.32 -0.35
CA PRO A 187 34.51 14.83 0.97
C PRO A 187 33.29 14.83 1.90
N ARG A 188 33.07 13.69 2.60
CA ARG A 188 32.08 13.63 3.68
C ARG A 188 32.40 14.71 4.72
N ARG A 189 31.52 15.69 4.83
CA ARG A 189 31.55 16.67 5.94
C ARG A 189 31.07 16.02 7.23
#